data_5db359804b661d3bb967dcabdc2d49fa
#
_entry.id   5db359804b661d3bb967dcabdc2d49fa
#
_cell.length_a   1.000
_cell.length_b   1.000
_cell.length_c   1.000
_cell.angle_alpha   90.00
_cell.angle_beta   90.00
_cell.angle_gamma   90.00
#
_symmetry.space_group_name_H-M   'P 1'
#
loop_
_entity.id
_entity.type
_entity.pdbx_description
1 polymer ?
#
loop_
_entity_poly.entity_id
_entity_poly.type
_entity_poly.pdbx_seq_one_letter_code
_entity_poly.pdbx_strand_id
1 'polypeptide(L)'
;MQALSDLLTIVIPVKNEEKNLPACLENVKDFRYVVLVDSGSADKTRDIFEGFKFQGPSEKVSGESEQRGWDWLDFKWDGKFPKKRNWVLRNYQFKTPWALFLDADERVTEAWKRAAEALLTSPDTDQYDVIKCSYDNWFMGRMLRHGDIMQKTAMVRVGAAEYEKIDEDNWSSLDMEIHEHLQVREGGRGGGSGEGGGSGRIGEIRARMEHHDKRSFESHVAKHREYAKWEANRYRQLMAHPERWNALTPRQKVKYRNLTKWWLAPAYFAVCYFKKFGFLDGYAGLRFALFKAWYFALIRREINL
;
A
#
# COMPACT_ATOMS: atom_id res chain seq x y z
N MET A 1 11.91 19.88 5.42
CA MET A 1 10.87 19.63 4.38
C MET A 1 11.39 19.79 2.95
N GLN A 2 12.24 20.78 2.65
CA GLN A 2 12.82 20.93 1.30
C GLN A 2 13.62 19.69 0.88
N ALA A 3 14.44 19.14 1.79
CA ALA A 3 15.22 17.93 1.51
C ALA A 3 14.35 16.69 1.21
N LEU A 4 13.23 16.48 1.92
CA LEU A 4 12.34 15.36 1.66
C LEU A 4 11.67 15.45 0.28
N SER A 5 11.29 16.67 -0.14
CA SER A 5 10.66 16.97 -1.43
C SER A 5 11.57 16.68 -2.63
N ASP A 6 12.89 16.76 -2.44
CA ASP A 6 13.88 16.44 -3.47
C ASP A 6 14.29 14.95 -3.49
N LEU A 7 13.93 14.19 -2.45
CA LEU A 7 14.28 12.78 -2.30
C LEU A 7 13.11 11.82 -2.58
N LEU A 8 11.87 12.32 -2.56
CA LEU A 8 10.68 11.48 -2.59
C LEU A 8 9.64 11.96 -3.60
N THR A 9 9.24 11.08 -4.50
CA THR A 9 8.04 11.24 -5.35
C THR A 9 6.85 10.56 -4.70
N ILE A 10 5.72 11.26 -4.60
CA ILE A 10 4.45 10.67 -4.17
C ILE A 10 3.72 10.12 -5.39
N VAL A 11 3.40 8.84 -5.38
CA VAL A 11 2.63 8.17 -6.44
C VAL A 11 1.25 7.83 -5.90
N ILE A 12 0.20 8.38 -6.52
CA ILE A 12 -1.18 8.21 -6.08
C ILE A 12 -1.95 7.43 -7.16
N PRO A 13 -2.16 6.11 -6.97
CA PRO A 13 -3.03 5.35 -7.86
C PRO A 13 -4.49 5.71 -7.58
N VAL A 14 -5.22 6.08 -8.66
CA VAL A 14 -6.62 6.53 -8.57
C VAL A 14 -7.54 5.76 -9.52
N LYS A 15 -8.82 5.66 -9.12
CA LYS A 15 -9.96 5.29 -9.96
C LYS A 15 -11.24 5.72 -9.25
N ASN A 16 -11.89 6.77 -9.76
CA ASN A 16 -13.11 7.35 -9.19
C ASN A 16 -12.93 7.80 -7.73
N GLU A 17 -11.95 8.66 -7.48
CA GLU A 17 -11.55 9.13 -6.15
C GLU A 17 -11.94 10.59 -5.88
N GLU A 18 -12.97 11.13 -6.55
CA GLU A 18 -13.42 12.52 -6.40
C GLU A 18 -13.68 12.95 -4.95
N LYS A 19 -14.05 11.99 -4.06
CA LYS A 19 -14.36 12.25 -2.66
C LYS A 19 -13.11 12.31 -1.76
N ASN A 20 -12.08 11.53 -2.07
CA ASN A 20 -10.89 11.40 -1.24
C ASN A 20 -9.73 12.27 -1.73
N LEU A 21 -9.65 12.44 -3.06
CA LEU A 21 -8.52 13.09 -3.73
C LEU A 21 -8.28 14.53 -3.27
N PRO A 22 -9.28 15.42 -3.06
CA PRO A 22 -9.01 16.81 -2.65
C PRO A 22 -8.19 16.89 -1.37
N ALA A 23 -8.58 16.12 -0.35
CA ALA A 23 -7.86 16.11 0.92
C ALA A 23 -6.50 15.39 0.83
N CYS A 24 -6.33 14.46 -0.12
CA CYS A 24 -5.03 13.84 -0.40
C CYS A 24 -4.07 14.84 -1.01
N LEU A 25 -4.50 15.55 -2.05
CA LEU A 25 -3.65 16.54 -2.73
C LEU A 25 -3.29 17.70 -1.81
N GLU A 26 -4.23 18.18 -0.98
CA GLU A 26 -3.94 19.19 0.04
C GLU A 26 -2.89 18.72 1.05
N ASN A 27 -2.91 17.44 1.45
CA ASN A 27 -1.94 16.86 2.38
C ASN A 27 -0.52 16.73 1.79
N VAL A 28 -0.41 16.58 0.47
CA VAL A 28 0.86 16.42 -0.24
C VAL A 28 1.28 17.65 -1.04
N LYS A 29 0.60 18.77 -0.87
CA LYS A 29 0.84 20.00 -1.66
C LYS A 29 2.27 20.53 -1.55
N ASP A 30 2.97 20.24 -0.45
CA ASP A 30 4.35 20.67 -0.23
C ASP A 30 5.39 19.77 -0.93
N PHE A 31 4.97 18.65 -1.50
CA PHE A 31 5.88 17.80 -2.26
C PHE A 31 6.09 18.33 -3.68
N ARG A 32 7.34 18.34 -4.11
CA ARG A 32 7.73 18.82 -5.43
C ARG A 32 7.27 17.88 -6.54
N TYR A 33 7.32 16.57 -6.31
CA TYR A 33 7.01 15.54 -7.29
C TYR A 33 5.82 14.69 -6.82
N VAL A 34 4.71 14.80 -7.57
CA VAL A 34 3.47 14.04 -7.33
C VAL A 34 2.98 13.46 -8.65
N VAL A 35 2.74 12.16 -8.69
CA VAL A 35 2.32 11.44 -9.89
C VAL A 35 0.99 10.75 -9.59
N LEU A 36 -0.06 11.14 -10.32
CA LEU A 36 -1.32 10.41 -10.30
C LEU A 36 -1.34 9.41 -11.43
N VAL A 37 -1.81 8.19 -11.10
CA VAL A 37 -1.95 7.10 -12.07
C VAL A 37 -3.39 6.66 -12.11
N ASP A 38 -4.08 7.04 -13.18
CA ASP A 38 -5.51 6.81 -13.33
C ASP A 38 -5.82 5.58 -14.18
N SER A 39 -6.74 4.73 -13.70
CA SER A 39 -7.26 3.57 -14.43
C SER A 39 -8.59 3.86 -15.14
N GLY A 40 -8.77 5.06 -15.67
CA GLY A 40 -9.99 5.45 -16.38
C GLY A 40 -11.11 5.86 -15.42
N SER A 41 -10.85 6.88 -14.61
CA SER A 41 -11.90 7.53 -13.80
C SER A 41 -12.96 8.17 -14.69
N ALA A 42 -14.21 8.03 -14.29
CA ALA A 42 -15.38 8.58 -14.98
C ALA A 42 -16.05 9.72 -14.18
N ASP A 43 -15.52 10.02 -12.99
CA ASP A 43 -15.97 11.09 -12.11
C ASP A 43 -15.07 12.34 -12.24
N LYS A 44 -15.14 13.26 -11.27
CA LYS A 44 -14.35 14.51 -11.27
C LYS A 44 -12.90 14.35 -10.83
N THR A 45 -12.37 13.13 -10.73
CA THR A 45 -11.01 12.88 -10.23
C THR A 45 -9.97 13.68 -11.03
N ARG A 46 -10.04 13.71 -12.34
CA ARG A 46 -9.10 14.45 -13.20
C ARG A 46 -9.23 15.96 -13.05
N ASP A 47 -10.45 16.48 -13.06
CA ASP A 47 -10.69 17.93 -12.91
C ASP A 47 -10.15 18.45 -11.58
N ILE A 48 -10.29 17.67 -10.51
CA ILE A 48 -9.74 17.99 -9.19
C ILE A 48 -8.22 18.08 -9.24
N PHE A 49 -7.55 17.11 -9.86
CA PHE A 49 -6.09 17.13 -9.97
C PHE A 49 -5.59 18.35 -10.76
N GLU A 50 -6.19 18.64 -11.92
CA GLU A 50 -5.82 19.78 -12.74
C GLU A 50 -6.00 21.11 -11.97
N GLY A 51 -7.10 21.23 -11.19
CA GLY A 51 -7.31 22.38 -10.32
C GLY A 51 -6.20 22.59 -9.29
N PHE A 52 -5.71 21.52 -8.67
CA PHE A 52 -4.60 21.60 -7.71
C PHE A 52 -3.24 21.87 -8.37
N LYS A 53 -2.98 21.33 -9.56
CA LYS A 53 -1.75 21.54 -10.30
C LYS A 53 -1.49 23.01 -10.58
N PHE A 54 -2.55 23.77 -10.88
CA PHE A 54 -2.46 25.21 -11.21
C PHE A 54 -2.48 26.13 -9.97
N GLN A 55 -2.93 25.67 -8.82
CA GLN A 55 -3.06 26.48 -7.58
C GLN A 55 -1.83 26.45 -6.67
N GLY A 56 -0.84 25.63 -6.98
CA GLY A 56 0.37 25.54 -6.17
C GLY A 56 1.18 26.84 -6.19
N PRO A 57 1.82 27.23 -5.06
CA PRO A 57 2.65 28.43 -5.02
C PRO A 57 3.74 28.34 -6.10
N SER A 58 3.74 29.27 -7.02
CA SER A 58 4.89 29.59 -7.83
C SER A 58 5.87 30.31 -6.90
N GLU A 59 6.63 29.58 -6.10
CA GLU A 59 7.72 30.20 -5.37
C GLU A 59 8.76 30.66 -6.37
N LYS A 60 8.81 31.97 -6.58
CA LYS A 60 9.95 32.65 -7.14
C LYS A 60 11.07 32.63 -6.09
N VAL A 61 11.77 31.53 -6.00
CA VAL A 61 13.03 31.47 -5.27
C VAL A 61 14.13 31.71 -6.31
N SER A 62 14.73 32.91 -6.22
CA SER A 62 16.00 33.30 -6.87
C SER A 62 16.23 32.74 -8.27
N GLY A 63 15.58 33.31 -9.28
CA GLY A 63 16.10 33.35 -10.67
C GLY A 63 15.77 32.20 -11.60
N GLU A 64 15.38 31.02 -11.13
CA GLU A 64 14.88 29.90 -11.93
C GLU A 64 13.54 29.46 -11.40
N SER A 65 12.50 29.45 -12.22
CA SER A 65 11.19 28.87 -11.85
C SER A 65 11.35 27.34 -11.82
N GLU A 66 11.69 26.80 -10.65
CA GLU A 66 11.69 25.36 -10.45
C GLU A 66 10.26 24.84 -10.57
N GLN A 67 9.96 24.29 -11.72
CA GLN A 67 8.66 23.78 -12.09
C GLN A 67 8.32 22.55 -11.25
N ARG A 68 7.18 22.56 -10.56
CA ARG A 68 6.63 21.39 -9.88
C ARG A 68 6.46 20.26 -10.88
N GLY A 69 6.89 19.07 -10.50
CA GLY A 69 6.69 17.84 -11.29
C GLY A 69 5.42 17.12 -10.83
N TRP A 70 4.25 17.72 -11.12
CA TRP A 70 2.94 17.09 -10.87
C TRP A 70 2.42 16.55 -12.19
N ASP A 71 2.40 15.21 -12.32
CA ASP A 71 2.10 14.51 -13.55
C ASP A 71 0.86 13.65 -13.41
N TRP A 72 0.08 13.57 -14.49
CA TRP A 72 -1.04 12.67 -14.66
C TRP A 72 -0.67 11.59 -15.66
N LEU A 73 -0.85 10.32 -15.32
CA LEU A 73 -0.60 9.17 -16.16
C LEU A 73 -1.89 8.39 -16.37
N ASP A 74 -2.27 8.20 -17.63
CA ASP A 74 -3.39 7.33 -17.99
C ASP A 74 -2.89 5.88 -18.09
N PHE A 75 -3.40 5.01 -17.22
CA PHE A 75 -3.11 3.59 -17.20
C PHE A 75 -4.30 2.78 -17.72
N LYS A 76 -4.07 2.01 -18.77
CA LYS A 76 -5.05 1.05 -19.30
C LYS A 76 -4.55 -0.36 -19.03
N TRP A 77 -5.26 -1.06 -18.13
CA TRP A 77 -4.93 -2.45 -17.86
C TRP A 77 -5.49 -3.36 -18.94
N ASP A 78 -4.65 -4.23 -19.46
CA ASP A 78 -4.99 -5.24 -20.49
C ASP A 78 -5.31 -6.62 -19.92
N GLY A 79 -5.44 -6.74 -18.59
CA GLY A 79 -5.65 -8.00 -17.88
C GLY A 79 -4.37 -8.77 -17.58
N LYS A 80 -3.19 -8.22 -17.94
CA LYS A 80 -1.90 -8.87 -17.78
C LYS A 80 -0.98 -8.09 -16.83
N PHE A 81 0.09 -8.73 -16.42
CA PHE A 81 1.17 -8.06 -15.71
C PHE A 81 2.01 -7.19 -16.68
N PRO A 82 2.44 -5.99 -16.29
CA PRO A 82 2.37 -5.42 -14.95
C PRO A 82 1.02 -4.77 -14.64
N LYS A 83 0.62 -4.83 -13.37
CA LYS A 83 -0.46 -4.01 -12.84
C LYS A 83 0.01 -2.57 -12.60
N LYS A 84 -0.89 -1.70 -12.14
CA LYS A 84 -0.72 -0.25 -12.07
C LYS A 84 0.57 0.21 -11.38
N ARG A 85 0.88 -0.30 -10.18
CA ARG A 85 2.06 0.15 -9.41
C ARG A 85 3.37 -0.26 -10.09
N ASN A 86 3.48 -1.51 -10.55
CA ASN A 86 4.64 -1.96 -11.32
C ASN A 86 4.77 -1.27 -12.67
N TRP A 87 3.63 -0.96 -13.31
CA TRP A 87 3.65 -0.23 -14.57
C TRP A 87 4.29 1.14 -14.40
N VAL A 88 3.94 1.88 -13.33
CA VAL A 88 4.56 3.17 -13.02
C VAL A 88 6.04 3.02 -12.73
N LEU A 89 6.44 2.05 -11.90
CA LEU A 89 7.85 1.81 -11.58
C LEU A 89 8.71 1.52 -12.83
N ARG A 90 8.10 1.00 -13.89
CA ARG A 90 8.80 0.66 -15.15
C ARG A 90 8.78 1.76 -16.19
N ASN A 91 7.73 2.58 -16.23
CA ASN A 91 7.47 3.47 -17.35
C ASN A 91 7.61 4.95 -17.00
N TYR A 92 7.55 5.33 -15.72
CA TYR A 92 7.72 6.72 -15.31
C TYR A 92 9.19 7.03 -15.01
N GLN A 93 9.66 8.17 -15.50
CA GLN A 93 11.02 8.65 -15.22
C GLN A 93 11.05 9.45 -13.92
N PHE A 94 11.31 8.76 -12.81
CA PHE A 94 11.41 9.38 -11.50
C PHE A 94 12.60 10.36 -11.45
N LYS A 95 12.34 11.55 -10.89
CA LYS A 95 13.37 12.57 -10.62
C LYS A 95 13.97 12.46 -9.21
N THR A 96 13.45 11.56 -8.40
CA THR A 96 13.87 11.33 -7.02
C THR A 96 14.30 9.88 -6.82
N PRO A 97 15.21 9.59 -5.86
CA PRO A 97 15.66 8.23 -5.61
C PRO A 97 14.59 7.33 -4.98
N TRP A 98 13.53 7.91 -4.40
CA TRP A 98 12.48 7.17 -3.71
C TRP A 98 11.09 7.49 -4.25
N ALA A 99 10.22 6.50 -4.22
CA ALA A 99 8.79 6.64 -4.50
C ALA A 99 7.96 6.13 -3.33
N LEU A 100 6.95 6.90 -2.90
CA LEU A 100 5.93 6.49 -1.92
C LEU A 100 4.62 6.24 -2.66
N PHE A 101 4.10 5.02 -2.59
CA PHE A 101 2.74 4.72 -3.02
C PHE A 101 1.76 5.11 -1.91
N LEU A 102 0.96 6.14 -2.18
CA LEU A 102 -0.02 6.71 -1.27
C LEU A 102 -1.42 6.53 -1.87
N ASP A 103 -2.29 5.75 -1.21
CA ASP A 103 -3.67 5.61 -1.67
C ASP A 103 -4.44 6.93 -1.42
N ALA A 104 -5.45 7.26 -2.25
CA ALA A 104 -6.16 8.56 -2.17
C ALA A 104 -6.88 8.80 -0.83
N ASP A 105 -7.14 7.74 -0.06
CA ASP A 105 -7.70 7.78 1.29
C ASP A 105 -6.62 7.76 2.40
N GLU A 106 -5.33 7.86 2.05
CA GLU A 106 -4.23 7.93 3.01
C GLU A 106 -3.70 9.37 3.17
N ARG A 107 -3.06 9.63 4.30
CA ARG A 107 -2.46 10.93 4.65
C ARG A 107 -1.11 10.72 5.32
N VAL A 108 -0.10 11.46 4.89
CA VAL A 108 1.17 11.57 5.61
C VAL A 108 1.02 12.57 6.75
N THR A 109 1.46 12.17 7.95
CA THR A 109 1.46 13.06 9.12
C THR A 109 2.76 13.85 9.18
N GLU A 110 2.76 14.99 9.89
CA GLU A 110 3.99 15.76 10.11
C GLU A 110 5.07 14.97 10.87
N ALA A 111 4.64 14.06 11.77
CA ALA A 111 5.56 13.14 12.43
C ALA A 111 6.20 12.16 11.44
N TRP A 112 5.41 11.65 10.50
CA TRP A 112 5.90 10.77 9.46
C TRP A 112 6.85 11.51 8.50
N LYS A 113 6.49 12.72 8.05
CA LYS A 113 7.35 13.54 7.17
C LYS A 113 8.74 13.77 7.79
N ARG A 114 8.78 14.18 9.08
CA ARG A 114 10.06 14.36 9.80
C ARG A 114 10.86 13.06 9.91
N ALA A 115 10.21 11.95 10.22
CA ALA A 115 10.87 10.65 10.32
C ALA A 115 11.40 10.16 8.96
N ALA A 116 10.62 10.39 7.89
CA ALA A 116 11.03 10.08 6.52
C ALA A 116 12.22 10.92 6.09
N GLU A 117 12.21 12.23 6.34
CA GLU A 117 13.33 13.13 6.03
C GLU A 117 14.60 12.70 6.77
N ALA A 118 14.50 12.42 8.08
CA ALA A 118 15.63 11.97 8.88
C ALA A 118 16.21 10.63 8.37
N LEU A 119 15.33 9.69 7.96
CA LEU A 119 15.77 8.42 7.42
C LEU A 119 16.42 8.59 6.05
N LEU A 120 15.80 9.33 5.14
CA LEU A 120 16.26 9.47 3.75
C LEU A 120 17.52 10.34 3.62
N THR A 121 17.81 11.19 4.59
CA THR A 121 19.05 12.00 4.65
C THR A 121 20.15 11.32 5.46
N SER A 122 19.85 10.19 6.14
CA SER A 122 20.84 9.44 6.90
C SER A 122 21.81 8.69 5.99
N PRO A 123 23.09 8.53 6.37
CA PRO A 123 24.02 7.62 5.70
C PRO A 123 23.53 6.17 5.64
N ASP A 124 22.67 5.76 6.58
CA ASP A 124 22.10 4.41 6.63
C ASP A 124 21.05 4.16 5.53
N THR A 125 20.61 5.20 4.82
CA THR A 125 19.61 5.07 3.75
C THR A 125 20.03 4.09 2.66
N ASP A 126 21.34 4.02 2.35
CA ASP A 126 21.84 3.15 1.29
C ASP A 126 21.75 1.65 1.61
N GLN A 127 21.47 1.30 2.84
CA GLN A 127 21.21 -0.09 3.21
C GLN A 127 19.76 -0.55 3.00
N TYR A 128 18.83 0.35 2.58
CA TYR A 128 17.42 0.00 2.38
C TYR A 128 17.02 0.08 0.92
N ASP A 129 16.25 -0.92 0.48
CA ASP A 129 15.64 -0.97 -0.85
C ASP A 129 14.15 -0.64 -0.78
N VAL A 130 13.52 -0.96 0.34
CA VAL A 130 12.12 -0.71 0.61
C VAL A 130 11.92 -0.27 2.05
N ILE A 131 10.90 0.54 2.31
CA ILE A 131 10.58 1.04 3.64
C ILE A 131 9.13 0.72 3.96
N LYS A 132 8.94 0.12 5.14
CA LYS A 132 7.64 -0.21 5.69
C LYS A 132 7.08 0.99 6.44
N CYS A 133 5.81 1.33 6.14
CA CYS A 133 5.04 2.37 6.79
C CYS A 133 3.92 1.75 7.62
N SER A 134 3.65 2.35 8.77
CA SER A 134 2.57 1.98 9.68
C SER A 134 1.44 3.00 9.61
N TYR A 135 0.18 2.57 9.81
CA TYR A 135 -1.00 3.39 9.63
C TYR A 135 -1.92 3.33 10.83
N ASP A 136 -2.45 4.47 11.22
CA ASP A 136 -3.62 4.56 12.07
C ASP A 136 -4.87 4.39 11.19
N ASN A 137 -5.65 3.34 11.47
CA ASN A 137 -6.83 3.02 10.68
C ASN A 137 -8.06 3.70 11.25
N TRP A 138 -8.84 4.35 10.39
CA TRP A 138 -10.17 4.78 10.71
C TRP A 138 -11.16 3.66 10.42
N PHE A 139 -11.98 3.34 11.41
CA PHE A 139 -13.02 2.33 11.27
C PHE A 139 -14.30 2.79 11.98
N MET A 140 -15.42 2.82 11.27
CA MET A 140 -16.70 3.32 11.78
C MET A 140 -16.60 4.73 12.39
N GLY A 141 -15.87 5.63 11.73
CA GLY A 141 -15.69 7.02 12.15
C GLY A 141 -14.77 7.23 13.35
N ARG A 142 -14.03 6.21 13.79
CA ARG A 142 -13.05 6.31 14.88
C ARG A 142 -11.68 5.82 14.44
N MET A 143 -10.64 6.50 14.92
CA MET A 143 -9.27 6.06 14.77
C MET A 143 -9.00 4.90 15.72
N LEU A 144 -8.51 3.77 15.20
CA LEU A 144 -8.06 2.63 15.98
C LEU A 144 -6.57 2.78 16.27
N ARG A 145 -6.22 2.78 17.55
CA ARG A 145 -4.83 2.91 18.03
C ARG A 145 -4.21 1.57 18.43
N HIS A 146 -5.05 0.56 18.61
CA HIS A 146 -4.68 -0.78 19.08
C HIS A 146 -5.22 -1.84 18.10
N GLY A 147 -5.03 -3.09 18.45
CA GLY A 147 -5.47 -4.20 17.60
C GLY A 147 -4.50 -4.47 16.44
N ASP A 148 -5.05 -4.73 15.27
CA ASP A 148 -4.27 -5.06 14.09
C ASP A 148 -3.87 -3.80 13.31
N ILE A 149 -2.76 -3.20 13.71
CA ILE A 149 -2.21 -2.00 13.04
C ILE A 149 -1.81 -2.38 11.61
N MET A 150 -2.32 -1.63 10.66
CA MET A 150 -1.96 -1.82 9.26
C MET A 150 -0.52 -1.40 9.01
N GLN A 151 0.21 -2.26 8.32
CA GLN A 151 1.56 -1.98 7.85
C GLN A 151 1.66 -2.35 6.38
N LYS A 152 2.19 -1.44 5.58
CA LYS A 152 2.47 -1.66 4.15
C LYS A 152 3.94 -1.36 3.86
N THR A 153 4.55 -2.10 2.97
CA THR A 153 5.79 -1.71 2.31
C THR A 153 5.41 -0.73 1.21
N ALA A 154 5.29 0.55 1.56
CA ALA A 154 4.71 1.57 0.69
C ALA A 154 5.75 2.44 0.00
N MET A 155 6.98 2.52 0.54
CA MET A 155 8.06 3.30 -0.05
C MET A 155 9.12 2.37 -0.64
N VAL A 156 9.57 2.69 -1.84
CA VAL A 156 10.52 1.88 -2.61
C VAL A 156 11.62 2.76 -3.18
N ARG A 157 12.87 2.28 -3.12
CA ARG A 157 13.97 2.89 -3.87
C ARG A 157 13.75 2.59 -5.36
N VAL A 158 13.73 3.63 -6.17
CA VAL A 158 13.47 3.51 -7.61
C VAL A 158 14.46 2.56 -8.26
N GLY A 159 13.93 1.56 -8.97
CA GLY A 159 14.72 0.52 -9.63
C GLY A 159 15.17 -0.65 -8.75
N ALA A 160 15.03 -0.58 -7.41
CA ALA A 160 15.51 -1.62 -6.51
C ALA A 160 14.51 -2.77 -6.26
N ALA A 161 13.20 -2.50 -6.35
CA ALA A 161 12.18 -3.49 -6.06
C ALA A 161 10.95 -3.33 -6.96
N GLU A 162 10.17 -4.39 -7.07
CA GLU A 162 8.85 -4.43 -7.71
C GLU A 162 7.87 -5.25 -6.86
N TYR A 163 6.59 -5.04 -7.08
CA TYR A 163 5.57 -5.92 -6.51
C TYR A 163 5.65 -7.30 -7.17
N GLU A 164 5.45 -8.35 -6.37
CA GLU A 164 5.48 -9.73 -6.87
C GLU A 164 4.51 -9.92 -8.03
N LYS A 165 4.94 -10.71 -9.03
CA LYS A 165 4.05 -11.14 -10.09
C LYS A 165 3.22 -12.31 -9.57
N ILE A 166 1.93 -12.09 -9.37
CA ILE A 166 0.95 -13.14 -9.14
C ILE A 166 0.29 -13.44 -10.49
N ASP A 167 0.39 -14.68 -10.92
CA ASP A 167 -0.31 -15.16 -12.10
C ASP A 167 -1.77 -15.43 -11.70
N GLU A 168 -2.65 -14.56 -12.12
CA GLU A 168 -4.06 -14.60 -11.71
C GLU A 168 -4.93 -15.39 -12.70
N ASP A 169 -4.36 -15.97 -13.76
CA ASP A 169 -5.03 -16.88 -14.72
C ASP A 169 -6.45 -16.39 -15.13
N ASN A 170 -6.63 -15.08 -15.30
CA ASN A 170 -7.90 -14.40 -15.60
C ASN A 170 -9.01 -14.53 -14.53
N TRP A 171 -8.70 -14.98 -13.30
CA TRP A 171 -9.68 -15.08 -12.22
C TRP A 171 -9.81 -13.80 -11.37
N SER A 172 -8.99 -12.79 -11.63
CA SER A 172 -9.04 -11.48 -10.98
C SER A 172 -9.29 -10.38 -12.01
N SER A 173 -10.13 -9.42 -11.64
CA SER A 173 -10.35 -8.18 -12.39
C SER A 173 -9.68 -6.97 -11.75
N LEU A 174 -8.76 -7.19 -10.78
CA LEU A 174 -8.10 -6.15 -10.05
C LEU A 174 -6.90 -5.61 -10.85
N ASP A 175 -6.95 -4.35 -11.20
CA ASP A 175 -5.93 -3.63 -11.99
C ASP A 175 -4.75 -3.10 -11.15
N MET A 176 -4.78 -3.33 -9.85
CA MET A 176 -3.80 -2.85 -8.88
C MET A 176 -3.31 -3.98 -7.98
N GLU A 177 -2.06 -3.90 -7.58
CA GLU A 177 -1.44 -4.81 -6.62
C GLU A 177 -2.02 -4.56 -5.22
N ILE A 178 -2.84 -5.49 -4.70
CA ILE A 178 -3.54 -5.33 -3.41
C ILE A 178 -2.93 -6.20 -2.31
N HIS A 179 -2.58 -7.43 -2.65
CA HIS A 179 -2.04 -8.42 -1.72
C HIS A 179 -0.62 -8.83 -2.06
N GLU A 180 -0.05 -8.27 -3.13
CA GLU A 180 1.31 -8.46 -3.57
C GLU A 180 2.28 -7.74 -2.64
N HIS A 181 3.43 -8.35 -2.43
CA HIS A 181 4.51 -7.77 -1.62
C HIS A 181 5.62 -7.26 -2.53
N LEU A 182 6.28 -6.17 -2.12
CA LEU A 182 7.49 -5.71 -2.79
C LEU A 182 8.60 -6.77 -2.66
N GLN A 183 9.17 -7.14 -3.78
CA GLN A 183 10.31 -8.04 -3.90
C GLN A 183 11.50 -7.25 -4.43
N VAL A 184 12.63 -7.35 -3.74
CA VAL A 184 13.87 -6.72 -4.20
C VAL A 184 14.39 -7.46 -5.41
N ARG A 185 14.79 -6.72 -6.44
CA ARG A 185 15.36 -7.28 -7.67
C ARG A 185 16.73 -7.93 -7.39
N GLU A 186 16.98 -9.06 -8.01
CA GLU A 186 18.31 -9.68 -8.05
C GLU A 186 19.29 -8.71 -8.73
N GLY A 187 20.37 -8.35 -8.04
CA GLY A 187 21.34 -7.37 -8.54
C GLY A 187 21.19 -5.94 -8.01
N GLY A 188 20.24 -5.67 -7.11
CA GLY A 188 20.22 -4.46 -6.30
C GLY A 188 21.56 -4.28 -5.55
N ARG A 189 21.97 -3.04 -5.25
CA ARG A 189 23.31 -2.66 -4.71
C ARG A 189 23.80 -3.42 -3.48
N GLY A 190 23.08 -4.41 -2.98
CA GLY A 190 23.41 -5.26 -1.85
C GLY A 190 23.60 -6.72 -2.22
N GLY A 191 24.61 -7.04 -3.03
CA GLY A 191 24.99 -8.42 -3.36
C GLY A 191 25.27 -9.26 -2.10
N GLY A 192 24.26 -9.97 -1.62
CA GLY A 192 24.35 -11.06 -0.65
C GLY A 192 23.61 -12.25 -1.24
N SER A 193 24.35 -13.19 -1.81
CA SER A 193 23.86 -14.50 -2.23
C SER A 193 23.42 -15.29 -1.00
N GLY A 194 22.16 -15.09 -0.57
CA GLY A 194 21.50 -15.93 0.42
C GLY A 194 20.45 -16.78 -0.30
N GLU A 195 20.60 -18.08 -0.23
CA GLU A 195 19.61 -19.05 -0.70
C GLU A 195 18.26 -18.81 -0.01
N GLY A 196 17.27 -18.39 -0.78
CA GLY A 196 15.89 -18.14 -0.33
C GLY A 196 15.45 -16.71 -0.56
N GLY A 197 14.64 -16.50 -1.59
CA GLY A 197 13.94 -15.31 -2.05
C GLY A 197 14.42 -13.98 -1.46
N GLY A 198 15.09 -13.16 -2.28
CA GLY A 198 15.83 -11.95 -1.93
C GLY A 198 15.39 -11.24 -0.66
N SER A 199 16.12 -11.38 0.41
CA SER A 199 15.98 -10.58 1.62
C SER A 199 16.51 -9.18 1.34
N GLY A 200 15.70 -8.39 0.59
CA GLY A 200 15.94 -6.97 0.46
C GLY A 200 15.94 -6.33 1.84
N ARG A 201 16.84 -5.38 2.05
CA ARG A 201 16.94 -4.67 3.32
C ARG A 201 15.75 -3.77 3.50
N ILE A 202 14.87 -4.13 4.45
CA ILE A 202 13.62 -3.43 4.72
C ILE A 202 13.84 -2.47 5.88
N GLY A 203 13.73 -1.17 5.59
CA GLY A 203 13.65 -0.13 6.61
C GLY A 203 12.23 -0.01 7.18
N GLU A 204 12.10 0.71 8.29
CA GLU A 204 10.80 0.98 8.91
C GLU A 204 10.72 2.43 9.39
N ILE A 205 9.64 3.11 9.01
CA ILE A 205 9.23 4.38 9.61
C ILE A 205 8.15 4.06 10.65
N ARG A 206 8.47 4.27 11.93
CA ARG A 206 7.56 3.98 13.05
C ARG A 206 6.49 5.05 13.26
N ALA A 207 6.77 6.30 12.85
CA ALA A 207 5.76 7.34 12.84
C ALA A 207 4.62 6.93 11.89
N ARG A 208 3.37 7.10 12.33
CA ARG A 208 2.22 6.57 11.61
C ARG A 208 1.68 7.56 10.60
N MET A 209 1.27 7.05 9.47
CA MET A 209 0.37 7.69 8.51
C MET A 209 -1.07 7.44 8.94
N GLU A 210 -2.02 8.12 8.32
CA GLU A 210 -3.44 7.91 8.58
C GLU A 210 -4.10 7.27 7.35
N HIS A 211 -5.01 6.32 7.59
CA HIS A 211 -5.83 5.72 6.55
C HIS A 211 -7.30 6.01 6.84
N HIS A 212 -7.87 6.94 6.07
CA HIS A 212 -9.22 7.47 6.22
C HIS A 212 -10.22 6.69 5.37
N ASP A 213 -10.51 5.45 5.73
CA ASP A 213 -11.56 4.68 5.04
C ASP A 213 -12.94 5.26 5.38
N LYS A 214 -13.46 6.13 4.50
CA LYS A 214 -14.78 6.78 4.63
C LYS A 214 -15.92 5.94 4.07
N ARG A 215 -15.65 4.74 3.59
CA ARG A 215 -16.69 3.87 3.03
C ARG A 215 -17.68 3.45 4.09
N SER A 216 -18.94 3.24 3.67
CA SER A 216 -19.93 2.64 4.56
C SER A 216 -19.51 1.23 4.97
N PHE A 217 -20.01 0.75 6.11
CA PHE A 217 -19.72 -0.61 6.57
C PHE A 217 -20.15 -1.66 5.54
N GLU A 218 -21.28 -1.44 4.85
CA GLU A 218 -21.78 -2.33 3.78
C GLU A 218 -20.81 -2.40 2.61
N SER A 219 -20.28 -1.26 2.18
CA SER A 219 -19.28 -1.18 1.11
C SER A 219 -17.98 -1.86 1.52
N HIS A 220 -17.58 -1.69 2.78
CA HIS A 220 -16.41 -2.37 3.36
C HIS A 220 -16.58 -3.89 3.38
N VAL A 221 -17.77 -4.37 3.78
CA VAL A 221 -18.13 -5.80 3.73
C VAL A 221 -18.11 -6.33 2.29
N ALA A 222 -18.72 -5.60 1.34
CA ALA A 222 -18.76 -6.01 -0.07
C ALA A 222 -17.33 -6.16 -0.64
N LYS A 223 -16.46 -5.20 -0.40
CA LYS A 223 -15.05 -5.26 -0.82
C LYS A 223 -14.31 -6.46 -0.22
N HIS A 224 -14.52 -6.76 1.06
CA HIS A 224 -13.87 -7.89 1.71
C HIS A 224 -14.41 -9.26 1.23
N ARG A 225 -15.64 -9.31 0.71
CA ARG A 225 -16.14 -10.51 0.02
C ARG A 225 -15.34 -10.79 -1.26
N GLU A 226 -15.07 -9.77 -2.07
CA GLU A 226 -14.23 -9.94 -3.26
C GLU A 226 -12.78 -10.32 -2.90
N TYR A 227 -12.23 -9.71 -1.86
CA TYR A 227 -10.91 -10.09 -1.34
C TYR A 227 -10.86 -11.54 -0.82
N ALA A 228 -11.94 -12.02 -0.21
CA ALA A 228 -11.99 -13.41 0.26
C ALA A 228 -12.00 -14.40 -0.91
N LYS A 229 -12.72 -14.10 -1.99
CA LYS A 229 -12.67 -14.89 -3.23
C LYS A 229 -11.26 -14.89 -3.83
N TRP A 230 -10.63 -13.72 -3.90
CA TRP A 230 -9.26 -13.57 -4.39
C TRP A 230 -8.29 -14.44 -3.57
N GLU A 231 -8.35 -14.36 -2.24
CA GLU A 231 -7.51 -15.16 -1.33
C GLU A 231 -7.77 -16.67 -1.47
N ALA A 232 -9.01 -17.07 -1.67
CA ALA A 232 -9.36 -18.47 -1.90
C ALA A 232 -8.78 -18.99 -3.22
N ASN A 233 -8.84 -18.21 -4.29
CA ASN A 233 -8.24 -18.56 -5.57
C ASN A 233 -6.70 -18.64 -5.47
N ARG A 234 -6.09 -17.68 -4.77
CA ARG A 234 -4.64 -17.71 -4.49
C ARG A 234 -4.25 -18.95 -3.70
N TYR A 235 -5.05 -19.34 -2.69
CA TYR A 235 -4.83 -20.57 -1.94
C TYR A 235 -4.88 -21.81 -2.86
N ARG A 236 -5.91 -21.94 -3.70
CA ARG A 236 -6.05 -23.08 -4.62
C ARG A 236 -4.85 -23.14 -5.59
N GLN A 237 -4.43 -22.00 -6.11
CA GLN A 237 -3.26 -21.90 -6.97
C GLN A 237 -1.99 -22.37 -6.27
N LEU A 238 -1.77 -21.97 -5.00
CA LEU A 238 -0.62 -22.42 -4.21
C LEU A 238 -0.66 -23.93 -3.92
N MET A 239 -1.86 -24.50 -3.75
CA MET A 239 -2.02 -25.95 -3.56
C MET A 239 -1.76 -26.74 -4.86
N ALA A 240 -2.16 -26.17 -6.00
CA ALA A 240 -1.91 -26.78 -7.31
C ALA A 240 -0.43 -26.67 -7.75
N HIS A 241 0.31 -25.66 -7.24
CA HIS A 241 1.67 -25.33 -7.62
C HIS A 241 2.60 -25.23 -6.41
N PRO A 242 3.03 -26.35 -5.81
CA PRO A 242 3.85 -26.35 -4.59
C PRO A 242 5.18 -25.58 -4.71
N GLU A 243 5.75 -25.50 -5.90
CA GLU A 243 6.98 -24.75 -6.19
C GLU A 243 6.84 -23.26 -5.87
N ARG A 244 5.64 -22.70 -5.99
CA ARG A 244 5.34 -21.29 -5.68
C ARG A 244 5.43 -20.96 -4.18
N TRP A 245 5.43 -21.98 -3.31
CA TRP A 245 5.63 -21.79 -1.87
C TRP A 245 7.00 -21.25 -1.51
N ASN A 246 8.02 -21.50 -2.33
CA ASN A 246 9.38 -21.04 -2.07
C ASN A 246 9.47 -19.51 -2.09
N ALA A 247 8.68 -18.85 -2.93
CA ALA A 247 8.62 -17.38 -3.03
C ALA A 247 7.86 -16.70 -1.89
N LEU A 248 7.11 -17.47 -1.05
CA LEU A 248 6.31 -16.91 0.02
C LEU A 248 7.18 -16.51 1.22
N THR A 249 6.87 -15.36 1.80
CA THR A 249 7.43 -14.94 3.09
C THR A 249 7.04 -15.91 4.22
N PRO A 250 7.79 -15.99 5.32
CA PRO A 250 7.43 -16.83 6.47
C PRO A 250 6.01 -16.54 7.00
N ARG A 251 5.59 -15.27 7.02
CA ARG A 251 4.24 -14.87 7.44
C ARG A 251 3.16 -15.37 6.49
N GLN A 252 3.38 -15.29 5.18
CA GLN A 252 2.47 -15.84 4.17
C GLN A 252 2.37 -17.36 4.28
N LYS A 253 3.49 -18.07 4.47
CA LYS A 253 3.52 -19.53 4.67
C LYS A 253 2.66 -19.93 5.87
N VAL A 254 2.78 -19.23 7.00
CA VAL A 254 1.94 -19.46 8.20
C VAL A 254 0.47 -19.19 7.88
N LYS A 255 0.15 -18.08 7.22
CA LYS A 255 -1.23 -17.74 6.81
C LYS A 255 -1.83 -18.86 5.97
N TYR A 256 -1.23 -19.21 4.83
CA TYR A 256 -1.79 -20.17 3.88
C TYR A 256 -1.88 -21.59 4.43
N ARG A 257 -0.97 -22.03 5.31
CA ARG A 257 -1.07 -23.33 6.01
C ARG A 257 -2.28 -23.43 6.94
N ASN A 258 -2.79 -22.31 7.41
CA ASN A 258 -3.86 -22.27 8.43
C ASN A 258 -5.20 -21.77 7.90
N LEU A 259 -5.30 -21.28 6.65
CA LEU A 259 -6.53 -20.69 6.12
C LEU A 259 -7.74 -21.64 6.15
N THR A 260 -7.52 -22.95 6.02
CA THR A 260 -8.59 -23.96 6.08
C THR A 260 -8.95 -24.38 7.49
N LYS A 261 -8.19 -23.97 8.50
CA LYS A 261 -8.41 -24.38 9.89
C LYS A 261 -9.55 -23.58 10.53
N TRP A 262 -10.50 -24.28 11.16
CA TRP A 262 -11.68 -23.66 11.79
C TRP A 262 -11.32 -22.70 12.93
N TRP A 263 -10.24 -22.98 13.64
CA TRP A 263 -9.78 -22.20 14.78
C TRP A 263 -9.09 -20.88 14.40
N LEU A 264 -8.74 -20.68 13.13
CA LEU A 264 -7.99 -19.48 12.72
C LEU A 264 -8.78 -18.19 12.99
N ALA A 265 -10.07 -18.18 12.67
CA ALA A 265 -10.92 -17.00 12.85
C ALA A 265 -11.06 -16.62 14.34
N PRO A 266 -11.44 -17.53 15.27
CA PRO A 266 -11.48 -17.20 16.69
C PRO A 266 -10.10 -16.89 17.29
N ALA A 267 -9.04 -17.55 16.84
CA ALA A 267 -7.68 -17.23 17.28
C ALA A 267 -7.27 -15.82 16.84
N TYR A 268 -7.62 -15.42 15.62
CA TYR A 268 -7.33 -14.06 15.13
C TYR A 268 -8.09 -13.00 15.92
N PHE A 269 -9.36 -13.27 16.26
CA PHE A 269 -10.13 -12.41 17.16
C PHE A 269 -9.40 -12.25 18.51
N ALA A 270 -9.03 -13.35 19.13
CA ALA A 270 -8.36 -13.33 20.44
C ALA A 270 -7.04 -12.56 20.40
N VAL A 271 -6.24 -12.76 19.35
CA VAL A 271 -4.99 -12.01 19.14
C VAL A 271 -5.26 -10.51 18.92
N CYS A 272 -6.20 -10.16 18.05
CA CYS A 272 -6.50 -8.77 17.73
C CYS A 272 -7.10 -8.03 18.93
N TYR A 273 -8.07 -8.64 19.61
CA TYR A 273 -8.81 -7.99 20.68
C TYR A 273 -8.06 -7.98 22.01
N PHE A 274 -7.50 -9.14 22.42
CA PHE A 274 -6.82 -9.26 23.72
C PHE A 274 -5.32 -9.04 23.62
N LYS A 275 -4.59 -9.81 22.81
CA LYS A 275 -3.11 -9.75 22.76
C LYS A 275 -2.58 -8.40 22.22
N LYS A 276 -3.28 -7.80 21.25
CA LYS A 276 -2.93 -6.52 20.67
C LYS A 276 -3.71 -5.34 21.26
N PHE A 277 -4.38 -5.56 22.40
CA PHE A 277 -5.10 -4.56 23.16
C PHE A 277 -6.24 -3.85 22.40
N GLY A 278 -6.84 -4.49 21.39
CA GLY A 278 -7.95 -3.91 20.63
C GLY A 278 -9.15 -3.52 21.48
N PHE A 279 -9.31 -4.09 22.68
CA PHE A 279 -10.36 -3.72 23.67
C PHE A 279 -10.21 -2.27 24.18
N LEU A 280 -8.99 -1.68 24.13
CA LEU A 280 -8.76 -0.29 24.49
C LEU A 280 -9.38 0.71 23.52
N ASP A 281 -9.68 0.29 22.28
CA ASP A 281 -10.42 1.09 21.30
C ASP A 281 -11.96 0.97 21.49
N GLY A 282 -12.40 0.36 22.58
CA GLY A 282 -13.81 0.24 22.98
C GLY A 282 -14.65 -0.53 21.95
N TYR A 283 -15.87 -0.03 21.69
CA TYR A 283 -16.81 -0.69 20.77
C TYR A 283 -16.25 -0.80 19.32
N ALA A 284 -15.53 0.21 18.84
CA ALA A 284 -14.93 0.18 17.51
C ALA A 284 -13.86 -0.92 17.41
N GLY A 285 -13.02 -1.09 18.42
CA GLY A 285 -12.04 -2.16 18.49
C GLY A 285 -12.65 -3.56 18.53
N LEU A 286 -13.76 -3.74 19.28
CA LEU A 286 -14.51 -4.99 19.28
C LEU A 286 -15.07 -5.32 17.89
N ARG A 287 -15.76 -4.35 17.26
CA ARG A 287 -16.33 -4.51 15.91
C ARG A 287 -15.26 -4.82 14.87
N PHE A 288 -14.11 -4.17 14.97
CA PHE A 288 -12.98 -4.43 14.08
C PHE A 288 -12.41 -5.84 14.26
N ALA A 289 -12.20 -6.30 15.50
CA ALA A 289 -11.71 -7.64 15.77
C ALA A 289 -12.69 -8.72 15.28
N LEU A 290 -14.00 -8.52 15.49
CA LEU A 290 -15.05 -9.39 14.95
C LEU A 290 -15.07 -9.39 13.42
N PHE A 291 -14.92 -8.22 12.80
CA PHE A 291 -14.87 -8.09 11.35
C PHE A 291 -13.67 -8.85 10.76
N LYS A 292 -12.50 -8.74 11.36
CA LYS A 292 -11.31 -9.50 10.95
C LYS A 292 -11.51 -11.02 11.09
N ALA A 293 -12.10 -11.48 12.20
CA ALA A 293 -12.42 -12.89 12.38
C ALA A 293 -13.42 -13.38 11.32
N TRP A 294 -14.49 -12.60 11.07
CA TRP A 294 -15.45 -12.88 10.01
C TRP A 294 -14.77 -13.00 8.64
N TYR A 295 -13.83 -12.12 8.32
CA TYR A 295 -13.09 -12.17 7.06
C TYR A 295 -12.31 -13.47 6.89
N PHE A 296 -11.61 -13.96 7.92
CA PHE A 296 -10.93 -15.26 7.86
C PHE A 296 -11.89 -16.44 7.75
N ALA A 297 -13.04 -16.39 8.45
CA ALA A 297 -14.08 -17.39 8.31
C ALA A 297 -14.66 -17.41 6.88
N LEU A 298 -14.83 -16.23 6.28
CA LEU A 298 -15.29 -16.08 4.91
C LEU A 298 -14.30 -16.66 3.89
N ILE A 299 -12.98 -16.37 4.03
CA ILE A 299 -11.95 -16.98 3.16
C ILE A 299 -12.03 -18.51 3.25
N ARG A 300 -12.12 -19.07 4.47
CA ARG A 300 -12.24 -20.51 4.65
C ARG A 300 -13.47 -21.07 3.93
N ARG A 301 -14.61 -20.37 4.03
CA ARG A 301 -15.84 -20.75 3.31
C ARG A 301 -15.62 -20.76 1.80
N GLU A 302 -15.05 -19.71 1.25
CA GLU A 302 -14.75 -19.59 -0.19
C GLU A 302 -13.77 -20.67 -0.68
N ILE A 303 -12.82 -21.11 0.15
CA ILE A 303 -11.91 -22.21 -0.20
C ILE A 303 -12.65 -23.55 -0.30
N ASN A 304 -13.69 -23.78 0.53
CA ASN A 304 -14.42 -25.03 0.61
C ASN A 304 -15.61 -25.12 -0.37
N LEU A 305 -15.89 -24.04 -1.11
CA LEU A 305 -16.84 -24.04 -2.24
C LEU A 305 -16.17 -24.50 -3.53
#